data_ce1e8f2bb9bc1cea6d0b132a5e0d4cd0
#
_entry.id   ce1e8f2bb9bc1cea6d0b132a5e0d4cd0
#
_cell.length_a   1.000
_cell.length_b   1.000
_cell.length_c   1.000
_cell.angle_alpha   90.00
_cell.angle_beta   90.00
_cell.angle_gamma   90.00
#
_symmetry.space_group_name_H-M   'P 1'
#
loop_
_entity.id
_entity.type
_entity.pdbx_description
1 polymer ?
#
loop_
_entity_poly.entity_id
_entity_poly.type
_entity_poly.pdbx_seq_one_letter_code
_entity_poly.pdbx_strand_id
1 'polypeptide(L)'
;MANCCELCGRMTGLTRHHLIPKRVHRSESIRAKFTKEVLNQRIAKLCKACHRHVHRTLKERELAVQFHSVELLREHPDIQAFVDWLKDKPDDFSPRLSRRKRK
;
A
#
# COMPACT_ATOMS: atom_id res chain seq x y z
N MET A 1 15.30 -4.89 10.96
CA MET A 1 14.35 -4.07 10.83
C MET A 1 14.37 -3.33 9.62
N ALA A 2 13.36 -3.24 8.94
CA ALA A 2 13.32 -2.61 7.67
C ALA A 2 13.21 -1.13 7.85
N ASN A 3 14.10 -0.39 7.26
CA ASN A 3 14.02 1.05 7.22
C ASN A 3 13.74 1.51 5.79
N CYS A 4 13.22 0.63 4.97
CA CYS A 4 12.92 0.96 3.60
C CYS A 4 11.48 0.59 3.27
N CYS A 5 10.98 1.17 2.18
CA CYS A 5 9.64 0.88 1.70
C CYS A 5 9.52 -0.60 1.36
N GLU A 6 8.48 -1.25 1.83
CA GLU A 6 8.33 -2.68 1.58
C GLU A 6 7.93 -3.01 0.15
N LEU A 7 7.55 -2.01 -0.63
CA LEU A 7 7.25 -2.23 -2.04
C LEU A 7 8.42 -1.85 -2.94
N CYS A 8 8.88 -0.61 -2.91
CA CYS A 8 9.92 -0.18 -3.83
C CYS A 8 11.34 -0.28 -3.27
N GLY A 9 11.47 -0.44 -1.98
CA GLY A 9 12.78 -0.60 -1.35
C GLY A 9 13.56 0.68 -1.11
N ARG A 10 13.02 1.85 -1.47
CA ARG A 10 13.76 3.08 -1.27
C ARG A 10 13.78 3.44 0.22
N MET A 11 14.85 4.09 0.64
CA MET A 11 15.01 4.48 2.03
C MET A 11 14.58 5.92 2.19
N THR A 12 13.29 6.16 2.22
CA THR A 12 12.75 7.49 2.33
C THR A 12 11.67 7.48 3.40
N GLY A 13 11.09 8.62 3.71
CA GLY A 13 10.10 8.71 4.76
C GLY A 13 9.01 7.67 4.61
N LEU A 14 8.84 6.83 5.60
CA LEU A 14 7.88 5.75 5.53
C LEU A 14 6.58 6.09 6.23
N THR A 15 5.48 5.58 5.68
CA THR A 15 4.18 5.73 6.28
C THR A 15 3.63 4.36 6.61
N ARG A 16 2.69 4.32 7.53
CA ARG A 16 2.09 3.05 7.94
C ARG A 16 0.85 2.81 7.08
N HIS A 17 0.90 1.77 6.28
CA HIS A 17 -0.21 1.38 5.44
C HIS A 17 -0.92 0.20 6.08
N HIS A 18 -2.20 0.36 6.39
CA HIS A 18 -2.98 -0.74 6.90
C HIS A 18 -3.35 -1.62 5.72
N LEU A 19 -2.80 -2.83 5.69
CA LEU A 19 -3.07 -3.77 4.59
C LEU A 19 -4.54 -4.12 4.55
N ILE A 20 -5.18 -4.14 5.72
CA ILE A 20 -6.63 -4.25 5.79
C ILE A 20 -7.09 -2.91 6.36
N PRO A 21 -7.61 -2.01 5.51
CA PRO A 21 -7.93 -0.66 5.97
C PRO A 21 -8.87 -0.64 7.16
N LYS A 22 -8.62 0.27 8.09
CA LYS A 22 -9.40 0.32 9.30
C LYS A 22 -10.89 0.49 9.04
N ARG A 23 -11.22 1.21 7.99
CA ARG A 23 -12.62 1.44 7.69
C ARG A 23 -13.40 0.16 7.46
N VAL A 24 -12.77 -0.87 6.92
CA VAL A 24 -13.47 -2.12 6.67
C VAL A 24 -13.40 -3.11 7.82
N HIS A 25 -12.71 -2.76 8.92
CA HIS A 25 -12.64 -3.65 10.06
C HIS A 25 -14.03 -3.94 10.67
N ARG A 26 -14.99 -3.09 10.39
CA ARG A 26 -16.33 -3.31 10.91
C ARG A 26 -17.12 -4.29 10.08
N SER A 27 -16.68 -4.59 8.87
CA SER A 27 -17.40 -5.50 8.00
C SER A 27 -17.43 -6.90 8.58
N GLU A 28 -18.58 -7.52 8.61
CA GLU A 28 -18.70 -8.87 9.13
C GLU A 28 -17.92 -9.86 8.31
N SER A 29 -17.88 -9.68 6.99
CA SER A 29 -17.15 -10.62 6.15
C SER A 29 -15.65 -10.54 6.43
N ILE A 30 -15.15 -9.35 6.74
CA ILE A 30 -13.73 -9.19 7.08
C ILE A 30 -13.46 -9.79 8.46
N ARG A 31 -14.35 -9.56 9.41
CA ARG A 31 -14.17 -10.09 10.76
C ARG A 31 -14.27 -11.60 10.79
N ALA A 32 -15.00 -12.19 9.87
CA ALA A 32 -15.09 -13.62 9.78
C ALA A 32 -13.80 -14.24 9.26
N LYS A 33 -13.04 -13.47 8.46
CA LYS A 33 -11.79 -13.99 7.90
C LYS A 33 -10.57 -13.72 8.76
N PHE A 34 -10.57 -12.64 9.51
CA PHE A 34 -9.39 -12.22 10.26
C PHE A 34 -9.72 -11.94 11.70
N THR A 35 -8.85 -12.36 12.61
CA THR A 35 -9.05 -12.03 14.02
C THR A 35 -8.73 -10.57 14.23
N LYS A 36 -9.17 -10.04 15.35
CA LYS A 36 -8.90 -8.66 15.68
C LYS A 36 -7.40 -8.38 15.75
N GLU A 37 -6.64 -9.32 16.27
CA GLU A 37 -5.19 -9.15 16.34
C GLU A 37 -4.58 -9.05 14.95
N VAL A 38 -5.01 -9.89 14.02
CA VAL A 38 -4.49 -9.85 12.65
C VAL A 38 -4.85 -8.53 12.01
N LEU A 39 -6.09 -8.06 12.19
CA LEU A 39 -6.50 -6.80 11.62
C LEU A 39 -5.63 -5.65 12.08
N ASN A 40 -5.26 -5.66 13.36
CA ASN A 40 -4.45 -4.57 13.91
C ASN A 40 -2.97 -4.69 13.56
N GLN A 41 -2.50 -5.88 13.26
CA GLN A 41 -1.09 -6.10 13.01
C GLN A 41 -0.69 -6.08 11.54
N ARG A 42 -1.64 -6.15 10.64
CA ARG A 42 -1.32 -6.16 9.21
C ARG A 42 -1.03 -4.76 8.71
N ILE A 43 0.18 -4.32 8.95
CA ILE A 43 0.64 -3.00 8.56
C ILE A 43 1.93 -3.13 7.77
N ALA A 44 2.01 -2.45 6.64
CA ALA A 44 3.22 -2.40 5.86
C ALA A 44 3.79 -0.99 5.93
N LYS A 45 5.10 -0.87 5.87
CA LYS A 45 5.73 0.45 5.84
C LYS A 45 6.02 0.79 4.40
N LEU A 46 5.37 1.81 3.90
CA LEU A 46 5.49 2.22 2.51
C LEU A 46 5.88 3.68 2.43
N CYS A 47 6.67 4.02 1.42
CA CYS A 47 6.98 5.41 1.20
C CYS A 47 5.70 6.12 0.74
N LYS A 48 5.68 7.44 0.83
CA LYS A 48 4.49 8.18 0.48
C LYS A 48 4.01 7.91 -0.93
N ALA A 49 4.95 7.78 -1.87
CA ALA A 49 4.59 7.55 -3.26
C ALA A 49 3.88 6.21 -3.45
N CYS A 50 4.44 5.14 -2.87
CA CYS A 50 3.82 3.82 -2.98
C CYS A 50 2.48 3.78 -2.27
N HIS A 51 2.41 4.34 -1.07
CA HIS A 51 1.19 4.36 -0.28
C HIS A 51 0.07 5.06 -1.05
N ARG A 52 0.38 6.22 -1.63
CA ARG A 52 -0.60 6.96 -2.40
C ARG A 52 -1.04 6.20 -3.64
N HIS A 53 -0.09 5.56 -4.32
CA HIS A 53 -0.40 4.81 -5.53
C HIS A 53 -1.31 3.62 -5.23
N VAL A 54 -1.07 2.93 -4.13
CA VAL A 54 -1.92 1.81 -3.73
C VAL A 54 -3.35 2.29 -3.53
N HIS A 55 -3.53 3.41 -2.83
CA HIS A 55 -4.87 3.91 -2.57
C HIS A 55 -5.55 4.49 -3.81
N ARG A 56 -4.77 4.91 -4.81
CA ARG A 56 -5.35 5.38 -6.05
C ARG A 56 -5.76 4.22 -6.95
N THR A 57 -5.07 3.11 -6.84
CA THR A 57 -5.29 1.96 -7.71
C THR A 57 -6.35 1.02 -7.18
N LEU A 58 -6.40 0.85 -5.86
CA LEU A 58 -7.27 -0.14 -5.25
C LEU A 58 -8.18 0.49 -4.22
N LYS A 59 -9.43 0.05 -4.23
CA LYS A 59 -10.38 0.50 -3.23
C LYS A 59 -10.12 -0.24 -1.93
N GLU A 60 -10.57 0.33 -0.84
CA GLU A 60 -10.31 -0.25 0.48
C GLU A 60 -10.82 -1.67 0.60
N ARG A 61 -11.97 -1.95 0.01
CA ARG A 61 -12.51 -3.28 0.09
C ARG A 61 -11.69 -4.27 -0.72
N GLU A 62 -11.17 -3.85 -1.87
CA GLU A 62 -10.30 -4.70 -2.66
C GLU A 62 -9.02 -5.03 -1.91
N LEU A 63 -8.48 -4.03 -1.20
CA LEU A 63 -7.29 -4.26 -0.39
C LEU A 63 -7.55 -5.33 0.65
N ALA A 64 -8.67 -5.22 1.34
CA ALA A 64 -8.97 -6.15 2.40
C ALA A 64 -9.26 -7.57 1.90
N VAL A 65 -9.90 -7.68 0.76
CA VAL A 65 -10.32 -8.99 0.28
C VAL A 65 -9.25 -9.68 -0.56
N GLN A 66 -8.58 -8.93 -1.42
CA GLN A 66 -7.65 -9.54 -2.37
C GLN A 66 -6.20 -9.14 -2.20
N PHE A 67 -5.91 -8.00 -1.63
CA PHE A 67 -4.55 -7.49 -1.58
C PHE A 67 -4.12 -7.12 -0.17
N HIS A 68 -4.33 -8.04 0.75
CA HIS A 68 -4.07 -7.78 2.16
C HIS A 68 -2.66 -8.18 2.62
N SER A 69 -1.74 -8.28 1.70
CA SER A 69 -0.34 -8.50 2.05
C SER A 69 0.55 -7.82 1.01
N VAL A 70 1.79 -7.60 1.37
CA VAL A 70 2.74 -6.97 0.45
C VAL A 70 2.94 -7.88 -0.78
N GLU A 71 3.01 -9.18 -0.55
CA GLU A 71 3.17 -10.12 -1.66
C GLU A 71 2.03 -10.03 -2.66
N LEU A 72 0.81 -9.93 -2.16
CA LEU A 72 -0.34 -9.81 -3.04
C LEU A 72 -0.36 -8.47 -3.78
N LEU A 73 0.07 -7.40 -3.13
CA LEU A 73 0.16 -6.11 -3.79
C LEU A 73 1.15 -6.17 -4.94
N ARG A 74 2.26 -6.87 -4.75
CA ARG A 74 3.26 -7.00 -5.80
C ARG A 74 2.77 -7.76 -7.00
N GLU A 75 1.76 -8.59 -6.83
CA GLU A 75 1.20 -9.34 -7.94
C GLU A 75 0.25 -8.53 -8.80
N HIS A 76 -0.18 -7.37 -8.34
CA HIS A 76 -1.05 -6.52 -9.12
C HIS A 76 -0.23 -5.83 -10.22
N PRO A 77 -0.59 -5.98 -11.48
CA PRO A 77 0.25 -5.46 -12.56
C PRO A 77 0.50 -3.96 -12.49
N ASP A 78 -0.50 -3.19 -12.10
CA ASP A 78 -0.36 -1.75 -12.02
C ASP A 78 0.57 -1.36 -10.87
N ILE A 79 0.44 -2.03 -9.74
CA ILE A 79 1.31 -1.78 -8.60
C ILE A 79 2.73 -2.18 -8.95
N GLN A 80 2.90 -3.33 -9.58
CA GLN A 80 4.22 -3.82 -9.94
C GLN A 80 4.92 -2.88 -10.94
N ALA A 81 4.18 -2.38 -11.91
CA ALA A 81 4.74 -1.46 -12.89
C ALA A 81 5.20 -0.17 -12.22
N PHE A 82 4.41 0.36 -11.30
CA PHE A 82 4.76 1.56 -10.59
C PHE A 82 6.01 1.34 -9.71
N VAL A 83 6.05 0.20 -9.03
CA VAL A 83 7.17 -0.13 -8.16
C VAL A 83 8.45 -0.29 -8.99
N ASP A 84 8.36 -0.96 -10.12
CA ASP A 84 9.53 -1.15 -10.98
C ASP A 84 10.07 0.18 -11.49
N TRP A 85 9.19 1.11 -11.77
CA TRP A 85 9.61 2.42 -12.21
C TRP A 85 10.21 3.24 -11.07
N LEU A 86 9.58 3.17 -9.89
CA LEU A 86 9.97 3.99 -8.77
C LEU A 86 11.25 3.52 -8.09
N LYS A 87 11.49 2.23 -8.06
CA LYS A 87 12.61 1.70 -7.26
C LYS A 87 13.97 2.22 -7.70
N ASP A 88 14.09 2.68 -8.94
CA ASP A 88 15.34 3.21 -9.45
C ASP A 88 15.47 4.70 -9.26
N LYS A 89 14.50 5.35 -8.64
CA LYS A 89 14.58 6.78 -8.42
C LYS A 89 15.28 7.09 -7.09
N PRO A 90 15.87 8.27 -6.97
CA PRO A 90 16.51 8.65 -5.71
C PRO A 90 15.51 8.62 -4.55
N ASP A 91 16.03 8.44 -3.34
CA ASP A 91 15.17 8.37 -2.17
C ASP A 91 14.38 9.65 -1.94
N ASP A 92 14.87 10.78 -2.38
CA ASP A 92 14.14 12.03 -2.20
C ASP A 92 13.21 12.35 -3.37
N PHE A 93 13.15 11.47 -4.37
CA PHE A 93 12.28 11.70 -5.51
C PHE A 93 10.81 11.50 -5.09
N SER A 94 9.95 12.40 -5.47
CA SER A 94 8.55 12.32 -5.17
C SER A 94 7.74 12.62 -6.43
N PRO A 95 7.05 11.64 -6.97
CA PRO A 95 6.30 11.88 -8.21
C PRO A 95 5.13 12.84 -7.97
N ARG A 96 4.88 13.67 -8.99
CA ARG A 96 3.74 14.49 -8.90
C ARG A 96 2.60 13.72 -9.35
N LEU A 97 1.61 13.51 -8.59
CA LEU A 97 0.54 12.68 -9.00
C LEU A 97 -0.62 13.43 -9.38
N SER A 98 -1.19 13.91 -8.95
CA SER A 98 -2.44 14.24 -9.18
C SER A 98 -2.72 15.50 -9.66
N ARG A 99 -2.02 16.30 -9.61
CA ARG A 99 -2.39 17.41 -9.92
C ARG A 99 -2.81 17.57 -11.16
N ARG A 100 -2.41 17.10 -11.89
CA ARG A 100 -2.67 17.20 -13.02
C ARG A 100 -3.85 16.91 -13.47
N LYS A 101 -4.43 16.37 -13.22
CA LYS A 101 -5.47 15.94 -13.69
C LYS A 101 -6.52 16.72 -13.55
N ARG A 102 -6.53 17.53 -13.15
CA ARG A 102 -7.56 18.15 -13.03
C ARG A 102 -7.79 19.07 -13.88
N LYS A 103 -7.64 19.10 -14.49
CA LYS A 103 -7.93 19.80 -15.24
C LYS A 103 -8.25 20.08 -15.56
#